data_bd728f0bb03251a62cbcd5acb2482c3c
#
_entry.id   bd728f0bb03251a62cbcd5acb2482c3c
#
_cell.length_a   1.000
_cell.length_b   1.000
_cell.length_c   1.000
_cell.angle_alpha   90.00
_cell.angle_beta   90.00
_cell.angle_gamma   90.00
#
_symmetry.space_group_name_H-M   'P 1'
#
loop_
_entity.id
_entity.type
_entity.pdbx_description
1 polymer ?
#
loop_
_entity_poly.entity_id
_entity_poly.type
_entity_poly.pdbx_seq_one_letter_code
_entity_poly.pdbx_strand_id
1 'polypeptide(L)'
;LQNTSWIDMLKFKISYGAQGNDNIGNYYAYLDQYTVSNSNNDFALALSYKGNKDITWETSHSFNTGFDFEFFKGRLSGTVEYFSRKTTDMLYNKPMNASAGYASIPMNVGSMTNKGVELDLNGLLIETNDLTWRMNFNLTHFKNTINELDPSLNGEMISGSYIYREGESRYQFYLRKYAGVDENGVAQYYKDITDAEGNVTGQEKTTDAPNATRYATGDILPKVYGGFGTSLNAYGFDFSISFAYQLGGRMYDNGYASLMNSGTDPGQNWHKDILKAWTADNKGSNIPRLSATDQYANYLSDRFLTKSDYLSINSITLGYTLPKSWVRSLNISSLRVYMSADNVALFSKRKGFDPRQSYTTASADVYSPIRAISGGLSLSF
;
A
#
# COMPACT_ATOMS: atom_id res chain seq x y z
N LEU A 1 -18.14 -38.26 -1.19
CA LEU A 1 -18.10 -37.55 0.09
C LEU A 1 -19.07 -38.08 1.13
N GLN A 2 -20.17 -38.74 0.71
CA GLN A 2 -21.23 -39.25 1.62
C GLN A 2 -20.74 -40.20 2.71
N ASN A 3 -19.61 -40.87 2.52
CA ASN A 3 -19.02 -41.81 3.48
C ASN A 3 -17.86 -41.24 4.30
N THR A 4 -17.61 -39.93 4.22
CA THR A 4 -16.45 -39.28 4.87
C THR A 4 -16.96 -38.47 6.06
N SER A 5 -16.84 -38.99 7.26
CA SER A 5 -17.46 -38.45 8.48
C SER A 5 -16.85 -37.15 9.00
N TRP A 6 -15.74 -36.71 8.43
CA TRP A 6 -15.04 -35.49 8.83
C TRP A 6 -15.25 -34.31 7.86
N ILE A 7 -15.90 -34.56 6.70
CA ILE A 7 -16.26 -33.51 5.74
C ILE A 7 -17.74 -33.20 5.88
N ASP A 8 -18.08 -32.01 6.32
CA ASP A 8 -19.48 -31.57 6.46
C ASP A 8 -19.94 -30.85 5.18
N MET A 9 -19.05 -30.02 4.60
CA MET A 9 -19.30 -29.35 3.33
C MET A 9 -18.00 -29.21 2.54
N LEU A 10 -18.09 -29.41 1.24
CA LEU A 10 -17.06 -29.03 0.27
C LEU A 10 -17.77 -28.54 -0.99
N LYS A 11 -17.67 -27.23 -1.23
CA LYS A 11 -18.31 -26.55 -2.35
C LYS A 11 -17.26 -25.96 -3.26
N PHE A 12 -17.20 -26.41 -4.49
CA PHE A 12 -16.40 -25.81 -5.54
C PHE A 12 -17.10 -24.58 -6.10
N LYS A 13 -16.34 -23.50 -6.34
CA LYS A 13 -16.80 -22.25 -6.94
C LYS A 13 -15.93 -21.92 -8.14
N ILE A 14 -16.57 -21.44 -9.20
CA ILE A 14 -15.91 -20.86 -10.35
C ILE A 14 -16.78 -19.74 -10.88
N SER A 15 -16.15 -18.63 -11.23
CA SER A 15 -16.82 -17.50 -11.84
C SER A 15 -15.90 -16.79 -12.86
N TYR A 16 -16.53 -16.25 -13.89
CA TYR A 16 -15.89 -15.39 -14.86
C TYR A 16 -16.83 -14.26 -15.21
N GLY A 17 -16.30 -13.04 -15.34
CA GLY A 17 -17.03 -11.86 -15.74
C GLY A 17 -16.14 -10.83 -16.38
N ALA A 18 -16.74 -9.97 -17.19
CA ALA A 18 -16.10 -8.81 -17.78
C ALA A 18 -16.86 -7.54 -17.40
N GLN A 19 -16.13 -6.49 -17.04
CA GLN A 19 -16.68 -5.19 -16.68
C GLN A 19 -15.94 -4.09 -17.43
N GLY A 20 -16.70 -3.23 -18.10
CA GLY A 20 -16.18 -2.02 -18.73
C GLY A 20 -16.03 -0.87 -17.73
N ASN A 21 -15.06 -0.02 -17.98
CA ASN A 21 -14.84 1.24 -17.25
C ASN A 21 -14.52 2.33 -18.27
N ASP A 22 -15.29 3.41 -18.29
CA ASP A 22 -15.16 4.56 -19.18
C ASP A 22 -14.59 5.81 -18.46
N ASN A 23 -14.18 5.69 -17.22
CA ASN A 23 -13.74 6.79 -16.39
C ASN A 23 -12.33 7.26 -16.75
N ILE A 24 -12.21 8.14 -17.75
CA ILE A 24 -10.97 8.85 -18.11
C ILE A 24 -10.88 10.26 -17.48
N GLY A 25 -11.86 10.64 -16.67
CA GLY A 25 -11.93 11.95 -16.01
C GLY A 25 -12.42 13.08 -16.92
N ASN A 26 -12.80 12.80 -18.16
CA ASN A 26 -13.36 13.75 -19.12
C ASN A 26 -14.48 13.08 -19.93
N TYR A 27 -15.72 13.52 -19.75
CA TYR A 27 -16.88 13.00 -20.50
C TYR A 27 -16.84 13.25 -22.00
N TYR A 28 -16.02 14.20 -22.44
CA TYR A 28 -15.85 14.57 -23.84
C TYR A 28 -14.45 14.20 -24.37
N ALA A 29 -13.88 13.12 -23.83
CA ALA A 29 -12.53 12.66 -24.20
C ALA A 29 -12.35 12.36 -25.69
N TYR A 30 -13.44 12.18 -26.43
CA TYR A 30 -13.45 11.96 -27.87
C TYR A 30 -13.42 13.25 -28.71
N LEU A 31 -13.61 14.44 -28.09
CA LEU A 31 -13.65 15.73 -28.75
C LEU A 31 -12.44 16.60 -28.42
N ASP A 32 -11.95 17.34 -29.41
CA ASP A 32 -11.01 18.44 -29.18
C ASP A 32 -11.72 19.57 -28.40
N GLN A 33 -11.11 20.04 -27.34
CA GLN A 33 -11.65 21.12 -26.50
C GLN A 33 -10.72 22.32 -26.57
N TYR A 34 -11.32 23.52 -26.58
CA TYR A 34 -10.61 24.77 -26.72
C TYR A 34 -10.92 25.68 -25.54
N THR A 35 -9.94 26.42 -25.09
CA THR A 35 -10.13 27.57 -24.20
C THR A 35 -10.18 28.86 -25.01
N VAL A 36 -11.11 29.72 -24.65
CA VAL A 36 -11.18 31.07 -25.21
C VAL A 36 -10.51 32.00 -24.21
N SER A 37 -9.48 32.71 -24.65
CA SER A 37 -8.81 33.73 -23.84
C SER A 37 -8.93 35.09 -24.55
N ASN A 38 -8.92 36.15 -23.74
CA ASN A 38 -8.84 37.52 -24.26
C ASN A 38 -7.38 37.95 -24.25
N SER A 39 -6.84 38.34 -25.41
CA SER A 39 -5.49 38.86 -25.57
C SER A 39 -5.57 40.19 -26.34
N ASN A 40 -5.23 41.31 -25.67
CA ASN A 40 -5.26 42.65 -26.26
C ASN A 40 -6.61 43.05 -26.93
N ASN A 41 -7.73 42.77 -26.27
CA ASN A 41 -9.11 42.95 -26.77
C ASN A 41 -9.54 42.03 -27.91
N ASP A 42 -8.71 41.06 -28.30
CA ASP A 42 -9.08 40.04 -29.29
C ASP A 42 -9.28 38.67 -28.60
N PHE A 43 -10.22 37.87 -29.15
CA PHE A 43 -10.41 36.51 -28.66
C PHE A 43 -9.38 35.58 -29.30
N ALA A 44 -8.64 34.87 -28.49
CA ALA A 44 -7.74 33.81 -28.90
C ALA A 44 -8.31 32.44 -28.53
N LEU A 45 -8.27 31.50 -29.48
CA LEU A 45 -8.62 30.09 -29.26
C LEU A 45 -7.34 29.27 -29.07
N ALA A 46 -7.22 28.59 -27.96
CA ALA A 46 -6.12 27.68 -27.70
C ALA A 46 -6.68 26.25 -27.47
N LEU A 47 -6.07 25.25 -28.10
CA LEU A 47 -6.40 23.85 -27.84
C LEU A 47 -6.01 23.53 -26.40
N SER A 48 -6.99 23.19 -25.57
CA SER A 48 -6.80 22.84 -24.15
C SER A 48 -6.77 21.33 -23.91
N TYR A 49 -7.44 20.57 -24.77
CA TYR A 49 -7.49 19.13 -24.68
C TYR A 49 -7.62 18.52 -26.09
N LYS A 50 -6.71 17.60 -26.42
CA LYS A 50 -6.78 16.84 -27.66
C LYS A 50 -7.64 15.61 -27.45
N GLY A 51 -8.78 15.53 -28.15
CA GLY A 51 -9.66 14.38 -28.10
C GLY A 51 -9.20 13.22 -28.99
N ASN A 52 -9.69 12.04 -28.70
CA ASN A 52 -9.49 10.84 -29.51
C ASN A 52 -10.85 10.20 -29.83
N LYS A 53 -11.24 10.20 -31.10
CA LYS A 53 -12.52 9.64 -31.54
C LYS A 53 -12.61 8.12 -31.41
N ASP A 54 -11.45 7.46 -31.38
CA ASP A 54 -11.35 5.99 -31.30
C ASP A 54 -11.26 5.50 -29.84
N ILE A 55 -11.40 6.40 -28.87
CA ILE A 55 -11.36 6.02 -27.47
C ILE A 55 -12.54 5.11 -27.10
N THR A 56 -12.25 4.02 -26.43
CA THR A 56 -13.24 3.03 -25.98
C THR A 56 -13.04 2.75 -24.49
N TRP A 57 -13.85 1.87 -23.92
CA TRP A 57 -13.77 1.48 -22.53
C TRP A 57 -12.54 0.60 -22.28
N GLU A 58 -11.92 0.73 -21.12
CA GLU A 58 -11.07 -0.33 -20.64
C GLU A 58 -11.92 -1.49 -20.12
N THR A 59 -11.46 -2.71 -20.29
CA THR A 59 -12.21 -3.90 -19.88
C THR A 59 -11.43 -4.70 -18.84
N SER A 60 -12.08 -4.95 -17.70
CA SER A 60 -11.54 -5.82 -16.65
C SER A 60 -12.19 -7.19 -16.71
N HIS A 61 -11.41 -8.20 -17.05
CA HIS A 61 -11.78 -9.62 -17.05
C HIS A 61 -11.40 -10.24 -15.71
N SER A 62 -12.38 -10.71 -14.96
CA SER A 62 -12.20 -11.33 -13.64
C SER A 62 -12.52 -12.80 -13.70
N PHE A 63 -11.57 -13.63 -13.33
CA PHE A 63 -11.71 -15.07 -13.13
C PHE A 63 -11.43 -15.41 -11.68
N ASN A 64 -12.35 -16.13 -11.03
CA ASN A 64 -12.17 -16.63 -9.67
C ASN A 64 -12.53 -18.12 -9.63
N THR A 65 -11.77 -18.89 -8.87
CA THR A 65 -12.05 -20.29 -8.59
C THR A 65 -11.58 -20.67 -7.21
N GLY A 66 -12.30 -21.53 -6.53
CA GLY A 66 -11.94 -21.89 -5.17
C GLY A 66 -12.88 -22.90 -4.54
N PHE A 67 -12.65 -23.11 -3.27
CA PHE A 67 -13.43 -24.03 -2.45
C PHE A 67 -13.88 -23.35 -1.17
N ASP A 68 -15.19 -23.53 -0.83
CA ASP A 68 -15.66 -23.36 0.54
C ASP A 68 -15.68 -24.74 1.16
N PHE A 69 -15.23 -24.84 2.40
CA PHE A 69 -15.19 -26.11 3.12
C PHE A 69 -15.63 -25.94 4.58
N GLU A 70 -16.19 -27.02 5.09
CA GLU A 70 -16.51 -27.18 6.50
C GLU A 70 -16.17 -28.62 6.91
N PHE A 71 -15.40 -28.75 8.00
CA PHE A 71 -14.85 -30.01 8.47
C PHE A 71 -15.10 -30.18 9.97
N PHE A 72 -15.12 -31.47 10.40
CA PHE A 72 -15.14 -31.86 11.81
C PHE A 72 -16.38 -31.33 12.56
N LYS A 73 -17.56 -31.43 11.94
CA LYS A 73 -18.84 -30.93 12.47
C LYS A 73 -18.84 -29.44 12.70
N GLY A 74 -18.36 -28.67 11.69
CA GLY A 74 -18.27 -27.21 11.72
C GLY A 74 -17.13 -26.65 12.56
N ARG A 75 -16.22 -27.48 13.07
CA ARG A 75 -15.10 -27.00 13.88
C ARG A 75 -14.05 -26.25 13.09
N LEU A 76 -13.87 -26.59 11.84
CA LEU A 76 -12.98 -25.89 10.91
C LEU A 76 -13.77 -25.55 9.65
N SER A 77 -13.90 -24.27 9.35
CA SER A 77 -14.49 -23.79 8.11
C SER A 77 -13.59 -22.77 7.44
N GLY A 78 -13.72 -22.62 6.13
CA GLY A 78 -12.94 -21.62 5.43
C GLY A 78 -13.20 -21.61 3.93
N THR A 79 -12.47 -20.70 3.31
CA THR A 79 -12.45 -20.49 1.85
C THR A 79 -11.00 -20.42 1.38
N VAL A 80 -10.70 -21.11 0.29
CA VAL A 80 -9.48 -20.94 -0.49
C VAL A 80 -9.90 -20.53 -1.87
N GLU A 81 -9.40 -19.38 -2.34
CA GLU A 81 -9.76 -18.84 -3.65
C GLU A 81 -8.50 -18.39 -4.41
N TYR A 82 -8.43 -18.75 -5.68
CA TYR A 82 -7.53 -18.17 -6.65
C TYR A 82 -8.29 -17.17 -7.50
N PHE A 83 -7.71 -15.99 -7.72
CA PHE A 83 -8.25 -14.98 -8.59
C PHE A 83 -7.24 -14.52 -9.65
N SER A 84 -7.77 -14.11 -10.80
CA SER A 84 -7.01 -13.44 -11.85
C SER A 84 -7.86 -12.33 -12.46
N ARG A 85 -7.40 -11.09 -12.37
CA ARG A 85 -8.03 -9.92 -12.99
C ARG A 85 -7.10 -9.34 -14.02
N LYS A 86 -7.50 -9.42 -15.29
CA LYS A 86 -6.77 -8.81 -16.41
C LYS A 86 -7.54 -7.61 -16.93
N THR A 87 -6.92 -6.43 -16.86
CA THR A 87 -7.44 -5.22 -17.50
C THR A 87 -6.76 -5.04 -18.84
N THR A 88 -7.54 -4.89 -19.90
CA THR A 88 -7.11 -4.62 -21.28
C THR A 88 -7.61 -3.26 -21.72
N ASP A 89 -7.01 -2.74 -22.79
CA ASP A 89 -7.39 -1.45 -23.38
C ASP A 89 -7.43 -0.33 -22.34
N MET A 90 -6.41 -0.31 -21.47
CA MET A 90 -6.37 0.63 -20.34
C MET A 90 -6.43 2.07 -20.81
N LEU A 91 -7.27 2.88 -20.17
CA LEU A 91 -7.39 4.30 -20.44
C LEU A 91 -6.14 5.04 -19.94
N TYR A 92 -5.45 5.67 -20.88
CA TYR A 92 -4.17 6.32 -20.64
C TYR A 92 -4.06 7.65 -21.39
N ASN A 93 -3.63 8.70 -20.68
CA ASN A 93 -3.27 9.96 -21.32
C ASN A 93 -1.81 9.90 -21.76
N LYS A 94 -1.58 9.55 -23.03
CA LYS A 94 -0.26 9.43 -23.61
C LYS A 94 0.40 10.81 -23.71
N PRO A 95 1.56 11.03 -23.06
CA PRO A 95 2.31 12.28 -23.20
C PRO A 95 2.78 12.46 -24.65
N MET A 96 2.69 13.68 -25.15
CA MET A 96 3.12 14.02 -26.50
C MET A 96 4.30 14.98 -26.47
N ASN A 97 5.12 14.96 -27.51
CA ASN A 97 6.20 15.92 -27.69
C ASN A 97 5.64 17.34 -27.87
N ALA A 98 6.34 18.35 -27.37
CA ALA A 98 5.91 19.76 -27.47
C ALA A 98 5.61 20.21 -28.91
N SER A 99 6.27 19.61 -29.90
CA SER A 99 6.03 19.84 -31.33
C SER A 99 4.63 19.42 -31.82
N ALA A 100 3.93 18.59 -31.07
CA ALA A 100 2.57 18.18 -31.38
C ALA A 100 1.52 19.28 -31.11
N GLY A 101 1.88 20.29 -30.33
CA GLY A 101 1.00 21.41 -29.97
C GLY A 101 -0.01 21.09 -28.85
N TYR A 102 0.08 19.90 -28.21
CA TYR A 102 -0.73 19.48 -27.07
C TYR A 102 0.08 18.56 -26.17
N ALA A 103 -0.24 18.57 -24.85
CA ALA A 103 0.55 17.87 -23.86
C ALA A 103 0.32 16.36 -23.83
N SER A 104 -0.90 15.90 -24.12
CA SER A 104 -1.27 14.49 -24.12
C SER A 104 -2.49 14.23 -25.01
N ILE A 105 -2.69 12.96 -25.35
CA ILE A 105 -3.89 12.45 -26.03
C ILE A 105 -4.41 11.21 -25.28
N PRO A 106 -5.74 11.11 -25.01
CA PRO A 106 -6.31 9.92 -24.40
C PRO A 106 -6.27 8.74 -25.38
N MET A 107 -5.84 7.59 -24.92
CA MET A 107 -5.75 6.37 -25.73
C MET A 107 -6.11 5.14 -24.89
N ASN A 108 -6.52 4.08 -25.59
CA ASN A 108 -6.64 2.74 -25.00
C ASN A 108 -5.35 1.99 -25.28
N VAL A 109 -4.52 1.78 -24.25
CA VAL A 109 -3.20 1.20 -24.44
C VAL A 109 -2.80 0.35 -23.26
N GLY A 110 -2.22 -0.79 -23.58
CA GLY A 110 -1.61 -1.65 -22.61
C GLY A 110 -2.59 -2.56 -21.87
N SER A 111 -2.01 -3.46 -21.12
CA SER A 111 -2.76 -4.39 -20.30
C SER A 111 -2.00 -4.75 -19.03
N MET A 112 -2.74 -5.08 -17.98
CA MET A 112 -2.20 -5.41 -16.65
C MET A 112 -2.98 -6.58 -16.04
N THR A 113 -2.27 -7.43 -15.31
CA THR A 113 -2.88 -8.56 -14.60
C THR A 113 -2.57 -8.48 -13.11
N ASN A 114 -3.60 -8.65 -12.28
CA ASN A 114 -3.49 -8.93 -10.85
C ASN A 114 -3.96 -10.37 -10.61
N LYS A 115 -3.09 -11.23 -10.10
CA LYS A 115 -3.44 -12.61 -9.79
C LYS A 115 -2.92 -13.00 -8.42
N GLY A 116 -3.70 -13.80 -7.70
CA GLY A 116 -3.35 -14.16 -6.36
C GLY A 116 -4.18 -15.28 -5.75
N VAL A 117 -3.94 -15.50 -4.47
CA VAL A 117 -4.63 -16.49 -3.65
C VAL A 117 -5.12 -15.81 -2.38
N GLU A 118 -6.34 -16.13 -2.00
CA GLU A 118 -6.98 -15.71 -0.76
C GLU A 118 -7.32 -16.94 0.08
N LEU A 119 -7.09 -16.85 1.37
CA LEU A 119 -7.41 -17.86 2.37
C LEU A 119 -8.17 -17.20 3.51
N ASP A 120 -9.31 -17.76 3.88
CA ASP A 120 -10.03 -17.45 5.11
C ASP A 120 -10.24 -18.74 5.89
N LEU A 121 -9.92 -18.73 7.18
CA LEU A 121 -10.06 -19.87 8.08
C LEU A 121 -10.76 -19.45 9.37
N ASN A 122 -11.73 -20.24 9.79
CA ASN A 122 -12.43 -20.08 11.05
C ASN A 122 -12.39 -21.42 11.80
N GLY A 123 -11.89 -21.39 13.02
CA GLY A 123 -11.70 -22.56 13.87
C GLY A 123 -12.44 -22.44 15.19
N LEU A 124 -13.25 -23.44 15.52
CA LEU A 124 -13.84 -23.66 16.84
C LEU A 124 -12.96 -24.67 17.58
N LEU A 125 -12.03 -24.14 18.42
CA LEU A 125 -11.02 -24.96 19.06
C LEU A 125 -11.59 -25.76 20.24
N ILE A 126 -12.37 -25.07 21.07
CA ILE A 126 -13.01 -25.67 22.25
C ILE A 126 -14.46 -25.23 22.28
N GLU A 127 -15.34 -26.18 22.56
CA GLU A 127 -16.74 -25.95 22.85
C GLU A 127 -17.22 -26.89 23.93
N THR A 128 -17.59 -26.29 25.05
CA THR A 128 -18.25 -26.94 26.20
C THR A 128 -19.43 -26.08 26.64
N ASN A 129 -20.17 -26.52 27.65
CA ASN A 129 -21.28 -25.71 28.19
C ASN A 129 -20.84 -24.34 28.73
N ASP A 130 -19.62 -24.25 29.28
CA ASP A 130 -19.12 -23.06 29.99
C ASP A 130 -17.97 -22.38 29.27
N LEU A 131 -17.42 -22.98 28.19
CA LEU A 131 -16.23 -22.49 27.50
C LEU A 131 -16.39 -22.65 25.99
N THR A 132 -16.27 -21.55 25.26
CA THR A 132 -16.16 -21.53 23.79
C THR A 132 -14.93 -20.73 23.40
N TRP A 133 -14.03 -21.36 22.61
CA TRP A 133 -12.85 -20.70 22.08
C TRP A 133 -12.81 -20.81 20.57
N ARG A 134 -12.77 -19.65 19.89
CA ARG A 134 -12.70 -19.53 18.43
C ARG A 134 -11.47 -18.75 18.00
N MET A 135 -10.96 -19.10 16.84
CA MET A 135 -9.91 -18.34 16.15
C MET A 135 -10.32 -18.13 14.69
N ASN A 136 -9.90 -17.01 14.15
CA ASN A 136 -10.00 -16.71 12.73
C ASN A 136 -8.64 -16.28 12.19
N PHE A 137 -8.40 -16.59 10.91
CA PHE A 137 -7.20 -16.21 10.18
C PHE A 137 -7.55 -15.95 8.73
N ASN A 138 -7.05 -14.85 8.16
CA ASN A 138 -7.12 -14.62 6.74
C ASN A 138 -5.76 -14.16 6.19
N LEU A 139 -5.56 -14.46 4.91
CA LEU A 139 -4.34 -14.16 4.19
C LEU A 139 -4.67 -13.89 2.72
N THR A 140 -4.10 -12.82 2.19
CA THR A 140 -4.09 -12.53 0.75
C THR A 140 -2.65 -12.40 0.27
N HIS A 141 -2.34 -13.11 -0.81
CA HIS A 141 -1.13 -12.95 -1.60
C HIS A 141 -1.50 -12.65 -3.03
N PHE A 142 -0.97 -11.58 -3.61
CA PHE A 142 -1.14 -11.32 -5.03
C PHE A 142 0.08 -10.70 -5.68
N LYS A 143 0.17 -10.85 -7.01
CA LYS A 143 1.16 -10.23 -7.86
C LYS A 143 0.47 -9.37 -8.91
N ASN A 144 0.94 -8.14 -9.06
CA ASN A 144 0.64 -7.25 -10.16
C ASN A 144 1.68 -7.43 -11.27
N THR A 145 1.25 -7.42 -12.53
CA THR A 145 2.15 -7.51 -13.69
C THR A 145 1.60 -6.65 -14.81
N ILE A 146 2.42 -5.77 -15.35
CA ILE A 146 2.17 -5.07 -16.61
C ILE A 146 2.43 -6.09 -17.71
N ASN A 147 1.41 -6.42 -18.52
CA ASN A 147 1.60 -7.39 -19.60
C ASN A 147 2.06 -6.69 -20.88
N GLU A 148 1.58 -5.47 -21.11
CA GLU A 148 1.83 -4.72 -22.34
C GLU A 148 1.78 -3.23 -22.04
N LEU A 149 2.70 -2.47 -22.61
CA LEU A 149 2.73 -1.00 -22.64
C LEU A 149 2.48 -0.48 -24.08
N ASP A 150 2.35 0.84 -24.20
CA ASP A 150 2.33 1.47 -25.52
C ASP A 150 3.62 1.12 -26.29
N PRO A 151 3.53 0.56 -27.51
CA PRO A 151 4.71 0.18 -28.29
C PRO A 151 5.71 1.32 -28.52
N SER A 152 5.25 2.57 -28.52
CA SER A 152 6.13 3.75 -28.65
C SER A 152 7.02 3.99 -27.43
N LEU A 153 6.76 3.31 -26.30
CA LEU A 153 7.54 3.41 -25.07
C LEU A 153 8.72 2.40 -25.02
N ASN A 154 8.84 1.54 -26.03
CA ASN A 154 9.89 0.51 -26.11
C ASN A 154 9.97 -0.37 -24.84
N GLY A 155 8.81 -0.71 -24.26
CA GLY A 155 8.69 -1.63 -23.12
C GLY A 155 8.94 -1.03 -21.75
N GLU A 156 9.26 0.27 -21.64
CA GLU A 156 9.38 0.94 -20.34
C GLU A 156 8.91 2.39 -20.34
N MET A 157 8.43 2.84 -19.19
CA MET A 157 8.08 4.23 -18.94
C MET A 157 8.48 4.63 -17.53
N ILE A 158 9.11 5.82 -17.40
CA ILE A 158 9.44 6.40 -16.10
C ILE A 158 8.41 7.49 -15.77
N SER A 159 7.80 7.39 -14.59
CA SER A 159 6.87 8.41 -14.08
C SER A 159 7.20 8.74 -12.64
N GLY A 160 7.78 9.91 -12.43
CA GLY A 160 8.20 10.36 -11.10
C GLY A 160 9.22 9.41 -10.45
N SER A 161 8.80 8.77 -9.36
CA SER A 161 9.61 7.82 -8.58
C SER A 161 9.40 6.36 -8.98
N TYR A 162 8.68 6.10 -10.07
CA TYR A 162 8.29 4.76 -10.50
C TYR A 162 8.79 4.45 -11.89
N ILE A 163 9.00 3.16 -12.15
CA ILE A 163 9.25 2.63 -13.47
C ILE A 163 8.20 1.58 -13.79
N TYR A 164 7.65 1.66 -14.99
CA TYR A 164 6.71 0.71 -15.55
C TYR A 164 7.43 -0.05 -16.64
N ARG A 165 7.53 -1.37 -16.47
CA ARG A 165 8.13 -2.30 -17.42
C ARG A 165 7.22 -3.48 -17.68
N GLU A 166 7.21 -3.95 -18.90
CA GLU A 166 6.53 -5.20 -19.23
C GLU A 166 7.13 -6.37 -18.41
N GLY A 167 6.27 -7.21 -17.86
CA GLY A 167 6.65 -8.31 -16.99
C GLY A 167 6.87 -7.95 -15.51
N GLU A 168 6.94 -6.64 -15.17
CA GLU A 168 7.14 -6.15 -13.81
C GLU A 168 5.84 -5.58 -13.20
N SER A 169 5.90 -5.24 -11.92
CA SER A 169 4.81 -4.57 -11.21
C SER A 169 4.71 -3.09 -11.61
N ARG A 170 3.49 -2.59 -11.74
CA ARG A 170 3.24 -1.15 -11.88
C ARG A 170 3.76 -0.31 -10.70
N TYR A 171 4.01 -0.93 -9.57
CA TYR A 171 4.34 -0.27 -8.31
C TYR A 171 5.82 -0.36 -7.97
N GLN A 172 6.67 -0.52 -8.98
CA GLN A 172 8.12 -0.61 -8.83
C GLN A 172 8.73 0.77 -8.61
N PHE A 173 9.38 1.01 -7.46
CA PHE A 173 10.17 2.22 -7.24
C PHE A 173 11.40 2.27 -8.15
N TYR A 174 11.67 3.45 -8.68
CA TYR A 174 12.82 3.76 -9.52
C TYR A 174 13.58 4.95 -8.94
N LEU A 175 14.52 4.67 -8.07
CA LEU A 175 15.19 5.66 -7.24
C LEU A 175 16.70 5.57 -7.40
N ARG A 176 17.38 6.64 -7.07
CA ARG A 176 18.85 6.62 -6.90
C ARG A 176 19.21 5.82 -5.68
N LYS A 177 20.35 5.11 -5.74
CA LYS A 177 20.90 4.43 -4.56
C LYS A 177 21.79 5.37 -3.79
N TYR A 178 21.49 5.55 -2.52
CA TYR A 178 22.31 6.34 -1.60
C TYR A 178 23.60 5.56 -1.25
N ALA A 179 24.76 6.21 -1.38
CA ALA A 179 26.06 5.61 -1.16
C ALA A 179 26.76 6.08 0.14
N GLY A 180 26.01 6.78 1.00
CA GLY A 180 26.57 7.36 2.22
C GLY A 180 27.01 8.80 2.05
N VAL A 181 28.03 9.18 2.81
CA VAL A 181 28.64 10.50 2.74
C VAL A 181 30.13 10.36 2.36
N ASP A 182 30.69 11.41 1.80
CA ASP A 182 32.13 11.52 1.57
C ASP A 182 32.90 11.91 2.84
N GLU A 183 34.21 12.11 2.71
CA GLU A 183 35.10 12.52 3.81
C GLU A 183 34.76 13.91 4.41
N ASN A 184 34.01 14.73 3.68
CA ASN A 184 33.54 16.04 4.08
C ASN A 184 32.07 16.05 4.55
N GLY A 185 31.44 14.89 4.61
CA GLY A 185 30.04 14.74 5.02
C GLY A 185 29.01 15.09 3.94
N VAL A 186 29.40 15.22 2.68
CA VAL A 186 28.49 15.49 1.56
C VAL A 186 27.84 14.19 1.11
N ALA A 187 26.54 14.19 0.86
CA ALA A 187 25.78 13.03 0.39
C ALA A 187 26.33 12.50 -0.94
N GLN A 188 26.49 11.17 -1.04
CA GLN A 188 26.91 10.50 -2.24
C GLN A 188 25.85 9.52 -2.74
N TYR A 189 25.85 9.32 -4.05
CA TYR A 189 24.94 8.43 -4.78
C TYR A 189 25.74 7.56 -5.75
N TYR A 190 25.23 6.37 -6.05
CA TYR A 190 25.85 5.52 -7.04
C TYR A 190 25.52 5.98 -8.45
N LYS A 191 26.54 5.97 -9.31
CA LYS A 191 26.43 6.25 -10.73
C LYS A 191 27.13 5.15 -11.52
N ASP A 192 26.46 4.59 -12.51
CA ASP A 192 27.02 3.59 -13.38
C ASP A 192 27.98 4.23 -14.41
N ILE A 193 29.09 3.57 -14.65
CA ILE A 193 30.03 3.89 -15.69
C ILE A 193 29.69 3.00 -16.88
N THR A 194 29.43 3.61 -18.04
CA THR A 194 29.08 2.91 -19.27
C THR A 194 30.17 3.03 -20.33
N ASP A 195 30.35 2.00 -21.14
CA ASP A 195 31.15 2.05 -22.35
C ASP A 195 30.42 2.84 -23.48
N ALA A 196 31.07 2.92 -24.64
CA ALA A 196 30.53 3.61 -25.81
C ALA A 196 29.25 2.94 -26.37
N GLU A 197 29.07 1.65 -26.12
CA GLU A 197 27.93 0.82 -26.49
C GLU A 197 26.79 0.91 -25.47
N GLY A 198 26.98 1.59 -24.32
CA GLY A 198 25.98 1.76 -23.25
C GLY A 198 25.94 0.63 -22.23
N ASN A 199 26.88 -0.34 -22.26
CA ASN A 199 26.95 -1.39 -21.25
C ASN A 199 27.58 -0.87 -19.96
N VAL A 200 27.06 -1.29 -18.82
CA VAL A 200 27.62 -0.94 -17.51
C VAL A 200 28.94 -1.69 -17.29
N THR A 201 30.04 -0.97 -17.18
CA THR A 201 31.40 -1.49 -16.98
C THR A 201 31.90 -1.31 -15.55
N GLY A 202 31.24 -0.46 -14.77
CA GLY A 202 31.61 -0.18 -13.38
C GLY A 202 30.61 0.70 -12.69
N GLN A 203 30.94 1.08 -11.46
CA GLN A 203 30.12 1.96 -10.65
C GLN A 203 31.02 2.92 -9.86
N GLU A 204 30.68 4.18 -9.83
CA GLU A 204 31.35 5.21 -9.05
C GLU A 204 30.38 5.85 -8.03
N LYS A 205 30.93 6.60 -7.08
CA LYS A 205 30.15 7.44 -6.18
C LYS A 205 30.26 8.89 -6.63
N THR A 206 29.12 9.59 -6.66
CA THR A 206 29.04 10.99 -7.05
C THR A 206 28.24 11.80 -6.03
N THR A 207 28.62 13.04 -5.83
CA THR A 207 27.83 14.05 -5.09
C THR A 207 26.81 14.76 -5.98
N ASP A 208 26.90 14.57 -7.29
CA ASP A 208 25.97 15.10 -8.29
C ASP A 208 24.76 14.15 -8.42
N ALA A 209 23.81 14.32 -7.49
CA ALA A 209 22.63 13.47 -7.44
C ALA A 209 21.76 13.49 -8.70
N PRO A 210 21.50 14.62 -9.40
CA PRO A 210 20.78 14.63 -10.67
C PRO A 210 21.34 13.66 -11.71
N ASN A 211 22.64 13.53 -11.81
CA ASN A 211 23.34 12.67 -12.76
C ASN A 211 23.67 11.27 -12.23
N ALA A 212 23.24 10.94 -11.01
CA ALA A 212 23.35 9.60 -10.47
C ALA A 212 22.35 8.64 -11.12
N THR A 213 22.73 7.36 -11.25
CA THR A 213 21.88 6.33 -11.89
C THR A 213 20.69 5.98 -11.00
N ARG A 214 19.53 5.82 -11.64
CA ARG A 214 18.33 5.27 -10.99
C ARG A 214 18.28 3.76 -11.16
N TYR A 215 17.74 3.09 -10.16
CA TYR A 215 17.59 1.63 -10.12
C TYR A 215 16.19 1.24 -9.68
N ALA A 216 15.72 0.09 -10.11
CA ALA A 216 14.57 -0.56 -9.53
C ALA A 216 14.91 -0.96 -8.07
N THR A 217 14.31 -0.28 -7.09
CA THR A 217 14.70 -0.40 -5.68
C THR A 217 13.70 -1.17 -4.83
N GLY A 218 12.64 -1.68 -5.43
CA GLY A 218 11.65 -2.56 -4.81
C GLY A 218 10.21 -2.15 -5.07
N ASP A 219 9.31 -3.07 -4.79
CA ASP A 219 7.87 -2.92 -5.03
C ASP A 219 7.17 -2.35 -3.78
N ILE A 220 6.14 -1.54 -4.00
CA ILE A 220 5.23 -1.07 -2.95
C ILE A 220 4.40 -2.22 -2.40
N LEU A 221 3.97 -3.14 -3.29
CA LEU A 221 3.00 -4.17 -2.94
C LEU A 221 3.57 -5.13 -1.89
N PRO A 222 2.79 -5.43 -0.85
CA PRO A 222 3.17 -6.45 0.11
C PRO A 222 3.16 -7.83 -0.55
N LYS A 223 4.03 -8.71 -0.06
CA LYS A 223 4.02 -10.12 -0.47
C LYS A 223 2.81 -10.85 0.10
N VAL A 224 2.42 -10.48 1.32
CA VAL A 224 1.26 -11.06 2.01
C VAL A 224 0.70 -10.06 3.01
N TYR A 225 -0.61 -10.04 3.13
CA TYR A 225 -1.32 -9.27 4.16
C TYR A 225 -2.58 -10.00 4.59
N GLY A 226 -3.10 -9.62 5.75
CA GLY A 226 -4.30 -10.23 6.30
C GLY A 226 -4.54 -9.86 7.75
N GLY A 227 -5.31 -10.71 8.43
CA GLY A 227 -5.62 -10.56 9.82
C GLY A 227 -5.76 -11.91 10.52
N PHE A 228 -5.71 -11.87 11.84
CA PHE A 228 -6.07 -13.00 12.68
C PHE A 228 -6.66 -12.48 13.99
N GLY A 229 -7.43 -13.33 14.62
CA GLY A 229 -8.07 -12.97 15.87
C GLY A 229 -8.46 -14.19 16.67
N THR A 230 -8.81 -13.95 17.92
CA THR A 230 -9.38 -14.98 18.78
C THR A 230 -10.49 -14.41 19.63
N SER A 231 -11.47 -15.25 19.94
CA SER A 231 -12.53 -14.95 20.91
C SER A 231 -12.71 -16.13 21.88
N LEU A 232 -12.84 -15.77 23.14
CA LEU A 232 -13.01 -16.72 24.24
C LEU A 232 -14.22 -16.29 25.06
N ASN A 233 -15.19 -17.17 25.20
CA ASN A 233 -16.30 -17.01 26.15
C ASN A 233 -16.17 -18.09 27.24
N ALA A 234 -16.05 -17.68 28.48
CA ALA A 234 -15.84 -18.59 29.58
C ALA A 234 -16.46 -18.07 30.89
N TYR A 235 -17.33 -18.83 31.53
CA TYR A 235 -17.89 -18.53 32.85
C TYR A 235 -18.47 -17.12 33.00
N GLY A 236 -19.13 -16.61 31.94
CA GLY A 236 -19.67 -15.24 31.90
C GLY A 236 -18.69 -14.17 31.38
N PHE A 237 -17.39 -14.46 31.29
CA PHE A 237 -16.43 -13.60 30.62
C PHE A 237 -16.50 -13.80 29.11
N ASP A 238 -16.36 -12.69 28.38
CA ASP A 238 -16.10 -12.67 26.96
C ASP A 238 -14.83 -11.86 26.69
N PHE A 239 -13.91 -12.43 25.96
CA PHE A 239 -12.67 -11.80 25.55
C PHE A 239 -12.51 -11.92 24.03
N SER A 240 -12.09 -10.85 23.39
CA SER A 240 -11.70 -10.90 21.98
C SER A 240 -10.51 -9.99 21.71
N ILE A 241 -9.67 -10.41 20.77
CA ILE A 241 -8.55 -9.62 20.27
C ILE A 241 -8.43 -9.84 18.76
N SER A 242 -8.20 -8.76 18.02
CA SER A 242 -8.01 -8.79 16.58
C SER A 242 -6.70 -8.12 16.18
N PHE A 243 -6.04 -8.71 15.18
CA PHE A 243 -4.79 -8.26 14.62
C PHE A 243 -4.94 -8.06 13.11
N ALA A 244 -4.16 -7.12 12.57
CA ALA A 244 -3.89 -7.05 11.14
C ALA A 244 -2.38 -7.02 10.91
N TYR A 245 -1.95 -7.60 9.79
CA TYR A 245 -0.54 -7.68 9.45
C TYR A 245 -0.31 -7.47 7.95
N GLN A 246 0.89 -7.01 7.64
CA GLN A 246 1.42 -6.92 6.29
C GLN A 246 2.90 -7.27 6.32
N LEU A 247 3.35 -8.08 5.35
CA LEU A 247 4.74 -8.48 5.20
C LEU A 247 5.20 -8.29 3.77
N GLY A 248 6.40 -7.78 3.61
CA GLY A 248 6.96 -7.39 2.32
C GLY A 248 6.43 -6.01 1.89
N GLY A 249 6.85 -5.59 0.70
CA GLY A 249 6.57 -4.25 0.21
C GLY A 249 7.50 -3.18 0.77
N ARG A 250 7.48 -2.05 0.11
CA ARG A 250 8.29 -0.89 0.48
C ARG A 250 7.44 0.38 0.42
N MET A 251 7.84 1.36 1.20
CA MET A 251 7.19 2.67 1.25
C MET A 251 8.25 3.75 1.37
N TYR A 252 8.09 4.83 0.65
CA TYR A 252 8.94 6.00 0.81
C TYR A 252 8.45 6.82 2.00
N ASP A 253 9.27 6.96 3.04
CA ASP A 253 8.95 7.69 4.25
C ASP A 253 9.19 9.20 4.04
N ASN A 254 8.25 9.85 3.37
CA ASN A 254 8.33 11.26 3.02
C ASN A 254 8.40 12.17 4.25
N GLY A 255 7.65 11.83 5.31
CA GLY A 255 7.67 12.57 6.56
C GLY A 255 9.04 12.56 7.23
N TYR A 256 9.68 11.39 7.27
CA TYR A 256 11.04 11.29 7.80
C TYR A 256 12.06 11.99 6.89
N ALA A 257 11.93 11.88 5.57
CA ALA A 257 12.78 12.56 4.61
C ALA A 257 12.75 14.08 4.79
N SER A 258 11.55 14.65 4.96
CA SER A 258 11.35 16.08 5.21
C SER A 258 12.00 16.53 6.52
N LEU A 259 11.85 15.74 7.60
CA LEU A 259 12.43 16.04 8.91
C LEU A 259 13.94 15.77 9.02
N MET A 260 14.55 15.18 7.99
CA MET A 260 15.99 14.92 7.90
C MET A 260 16.68 15.85 6.90
N ASN A 261 16.09 17.02 6.59
CA ASN A 261 16.71 18.01 5.74
C ASN A 261 18.03 18.53 6.33
N SER A 262 18.94 18.99 5.48
CA SER A 262 20.27 19.44 5.88
C SER A 262 20.33 20.90 6.35
N GLY A 263 19.18 21.56 6.56
CA GLY A 263 19.06 22.99 6.86
C GLY A 263 18.68 23.83 5.64
N THR A 264 18.28 23.19 4.55
CA THR A 264 17.79 23.87 3.33
C THR A 264 16.42 24.51 3.51
N ASP A 265 15.66 24.04 4.51
CA ASP A 265 14.29 24.51 4.80
C ASP A 265 14.25 25.26 6.14
N PRO A 266 14.49 26.58 6.16
CA PRO A 266 14.49 27.36 7.40
C PRO A 266 13.13 27.33 8.10
N GLY A 267 13.14 27.17 9.43
CA GLY A 267 11.94 27.18 10.26
C GLY A 267 11.23 25.82 10.41
N GLN A 268 11.71 24.78 9.74
CA GLN A 268 11.21 23.42 9.94
C GLN A 268 11.91 22.71 11.11
N ASN A 269 11.14 21.90 11.83
CA ASN A 269 11.68 21.03 12.87
C ASN A 269 12.45 19.87 12.24
N TRP A 270 13.44 19.36 12.98
CA TRP A 270 14.19 18.17 12.60
C TRP A 270 13.78 16.93 13.40
N HIS A 271 13.91 15.77 12.78
CA HIS A 271 13.90 14.52 13.52
C HIS A 271 15.15 14.40 14.39
N LYS A 272 15.02 13.82 15.60
CA LYS A 272 16.13 13.66 16.54
C LYS A 272 17.36 12.93 15.97
N ASP A 273 17.20 12.12 14.94
CA ASP A 273 18.31 11.42 14.29
C ASP A 273 19.27 12.37 13.57
N ILE A 274 18.86 13.61 13.31
CA ILE A 274 19.75 14.63 12.74
C ILE A 274 20.95 14.92 13.65
N LEU A 275 20.81 14.70 14.96
CA LEU A 275 21.92 14.83 15.92
C LEU A 275 23.05 13.84 15.67
N LYS A 276 22.80 12.80 14.85
CA LYS A 276 23.80 11.83 14.41
C LYS A 276 24.43 12.20 13.07
N ALA A 277 24.13 13.39 12.53
CA ALA A 277 24.71 13.86 11.26
C ALA A 277 26.25 13.83 11.31
N TRP A 278 26.85 13.77 10.15
CA TRP A 278 28.29 13.83 10.01
C TRP A 278 28.83 15.15 10.58
N THR A 279 29.91 15.05 11.37
CA THR A 279 30.69 16.17 11.87
C THR A 279 32.17 15.75 11.86
N ALA A 280 33.10 16.71 12.06
CA ALA A 280 34.53 16.40 12.17
C ALA A 280 34.83 15.36 13.29
N ASP A 281 33.99 15.34 14.34
CA ASP A 281 34.10 14.39 15.47
C ASP A 281 33.29 13.12 15.27
N ASN A 282 32.41 13.06 14.26
CA ASN A 282 31.54 11.92 13.94
C ASN A 282 31.63 11.52 12.47
N LYS A 283 32.86 11.22 12.00
CA LYS A 283 33.13 10.87 10.59
C LYS A 283 32.52 9.53 10.15
N GLY A 284 32.11 8.67 11.08
CA GLY A 284 31.47 7.39 10.80
C GLY A 284 29.97 7.49 10.49
N SER A 285 29.41 8.69 10.52
CA SER A 285 27.99 8.87 10.24
C SER A 285 27.65 8.59 8.79
N ASN A 286 26.46 8.02 8.57
CA ASN A 286 25.83 7.84 7.27
C ASN A 286 24.75 8.91 6.97
N ILE A 287 24.65 9.94 7.82
CA ILE A 287 23.74 11.06 7.67
C ILE A 287 24.56 12.27 7.22
N PRO A 288 24.19 12.95 6.12
CA PRO A 288 24.93 14.11 5.63
C PRO A 288 25.10 15.19 6.70
N ARG A 289 26.17 15.96 6.55
CA ARG A 289 26.41 17.15 7.38
C ARG A 289 25.25 18.13 7.27
N LEU A 290 25.09 18.96 8.30
CA LEU A 290 24.17 20.09 8.24
C LEU A 290 24.81 21.23 7.41
N SER A 291 24.15 21.56 6.30
CA SER A 291 24.58 22.63 5.41
C SER A 291 23.41 23.13 4.58
N ALA A 292 23.05 24.37 4.72
CA ALA A 292 21.96 24.97 3.93
C ALA A 292 22.28 25.08 2.43
N THR A 293 23.54 24.89 2.05
CA THR A 293 24.00 24.98 0.65
C THR A 293 24.09 23.62 -0.03
N ASP A 294 23.99 22.51 0.72
CA ASP A 294 24.08 21.16 0.18
C ASP A 294 22.72 20.72 -0.39
N GLN A 295 22.35 21.21 -1.57
CA GLN A 295 21.04 21.00 -2.22
C GLN A 295 20.67 19.53 -2.44
N TYR A 296 21.66 18.64 -2.47
CA TYR A 296 21.44 17.23 -2.76
C TYR A 296 21.51 16.31 -1.54
N ALA A 297 21.63 16.87 -0.32
CA ALA A 297 21.72 16.07 0.91
C ALA A 297 20.50 15.14 1.12
N ASN A 298 19.30 15.57 0.71
CA ASN A 298 18.05 14.83 0.79
C ASN A 298 17.44 14.52 -0.58
N TYR A 299 18.29 14.38 -1.59
CA TYR A 299 17.78 14.10 -2.93
C TYR A 299 17.02 12.76 -2.96
N LEU A 300 15.98 12.70 -3.82
CA LEU A 300 15.11 11.54 -3.93
C LEU A 300 15.90 10.26 -4.23
N SER A 301 15.94 9.36 -3.25
CA SER A 301 16.77 8.16 -3.26
C SER A 301 16.20 7.07 -2.36
N ASP A 302 16.78 5.88 -2.38
CA ASP A 302 16.39 4.77 -1.52
C ASP A 302 16.77 4.95 -0.03
N ARG A 303 17.46 6.04 0.34
CA ARG A 303 17.80 6.37 1.73
C ARG A 303 16.58 6.39 2.65
N PHE A 304 15.45 6.87 2.15
CA PHE A 304 14.19 6.96 2.89
C PHE A 304 13.18 5.88 2.50
N LEU A 305 13.59 4.93 1.65
CA LEU A 305 12.78 3.80 1.28
C LEU A 305 12.84 2.75 2.40
N THR A 306 11.73 2.49 3.03
CA THR A 306 11.64 1.56 4.17
C THR A 306 10.71 0.39 3.87
N LYS A 307 10.82 -0.69 4.65
CA LYS A 307 9.85 -1.78 4.60
C LYS A 307 8.51 -1.31 5.16
N SER A 308 7.43 -1.69 4.50
CA SER A 308 6.06 -1.43 4.95
C SER A 308 5.48 -2.54 5.83
N ASP A 309 6.33 -3.43 6.35
CA ASP A 309 5.92 -4.49 7.27
C ASP A 309 5.30 -3.91 8.53
N TYR A 310 4.19 -4.47 8.95
CA TYR A 310 3.58 -4.14 10.24
C TYR A 310 2.79 -5.30 10.84
N LEU A 311 2.61 -5.22 12.16
CA LEU A 311 1.62 -5.93 12.94
C LEU A 311 0.85 -4.89 13.76
N SER A 312 -0.48 -4.87 13.66
CA SER A 312 -1.32 -4.01 14.49
C SER A 312 -2.25 -4.84 15.38
N ILE A 313 -2.45 -4.38 16.60
CA ILE A 313 -3.53 -4.82 17.47
C ILE A 313 -4.68 -3.84 17.24
N ASN A 314 -5.68 -4.28 16.47
CA ASN A 314 -6.78 -3.42 16.05
C ASN A 314 -7.77 -3.18 17.16
N SER A 315 -8.17 -4.25 17.85
CA SER A 315 -9.12 -4.16 18.97
C SER A 315 -8.87 -5.22 20.03
N ILE A 316 -9.17 -4.85 21.28
CA ILE A 316 -9.26 -5.77 22.40
C ILE A 316 -10.58 -5.46 23.12
N THR A 317 -11.37 -6.48 23.39
CA THR A 317 -12.59 -6.35 24.20
C THR A 317 -12.57 -7.37 25.32
N LEU A 318 -12.93 -6.93 26.51
CA LEU A 318 -13.16 -7.78 27.67
C LEU A 318 -14.52 -7.42 28.26
N GLY A 319 -15.41 -8.37 28.37
CA GLY A 319 -16.71 -8.23 28.97
C GLY A 319 -16.95 -9.26 30.05
N TYR A 320 -17.90 -8.96 30.92
CA TYR A 320 -18.43 -9.90 31.90
C TYR A 320 -19.94 -9.77 32.00
N THR A 321 -20.64 -10.87 31.74
CA THR A 321 -22.10 -10.97 31.90
C THR A 321 -22.37 -11.52 33.30
N LEU A 322 -23.07 -10.73 34.09
CA LEU A 322 -23.39 -11.10 35.47
C LEU A 322 -24.30 -12.35 35.52
N PRO A 323 -24.13 -13.20 36.55
CA PRO A 323 -25.03 -14.35 36.76
C PRO A 323 -26.50 -13.92 36.84
N LYS A 324 -27.38 -14.66 36.21
CA LYS A 324 -28.82 -14.36 36.21
C LYS A 324 -29.40 -14.23 37.63
N SER A 325 -28.88 -14.99 38.59
CA SER A 325 -29.31 -14.92 39.99
C SER A 325 -29.11 -13.54 40.63
N TRP A 326 -28.12 -12.77 40.18
CA TRP A 326 -27.82 -11.43 40.73
C TRP A 326 -28.72 -10.33 40.16
N VAL A 327 -29.16 -10.47 38.91
CA VAL A 327 -29.91 -9.41 38.22
C VAL A 327 -31.41 -9.64 38.19
N ARG A 328 -31.87 -10.88 38.46
CA ARG A 328 -33.29 -11.26 38.39
C ARG A 328 -34.18 -10.46 39.38
N SER A 329 -33.66 -10.10 40.54
CA SER A 329 -34.40 -9.28 41.51
C SER A 329 -34.68 -7.86 41.04
N LEU A 330 -33.99 -7.40 40.01
CA LEU A 330 -34.14 -6.08 39.39
C LEU A 330 -34.98 -6.13 38.10
N ASN A 331 -35.64 -7.28 37.80
CA ASN A 331 -36.37 -7.52 36.54
C ASN A 331 -35.52 -7.33 35.28
N ILE A 332 -34.19 -7.57 35.41
CA ILE A 332 -33.24 -7.52 34.30
C ILE A 332 -32.95 -8.95 33.85
N SER A 333 -33.07 -9.23 32.58
CA SER A 333 -32.80 -10.55 32.00
C SER A 333 -31.29 -10.78 31.78
N SER A 334 -30.53 -9.73 31.51
CA SER A 334 -29.07 -9.78 31.34
C SER A 334 -28.43 -8.41 31.63
N LEU A 335 -27.30 -8.42 32.34
CA LEU A 335 -26.42 -7.26 32.52
C LEU A 335 -25.01 -7.66 32.17
N ARG A 336 -24.46 -7.01 31.12
CA ARG A 336 -23.05 -7.15 30.71
C ARG A 336 -22.32 -5.83 30.93
N VAL A 337 -21.17 -5.91 31.59
CA VAL A 337 -20.20 -4.81 31.73
C VAL A 337 -19.03 -5.12 30.80
N TYR A 338 -18.57 -4.14 30.03
CA TYR A 338 -17.46 -4.37 29.15
C TYR A 338 -16.52 -3.18 29.03
N MET A 339 -15.30 -3.46 28.64
CA MET A 339 -14.27 -2.51 28.26
C MET A 339 -13.73 -2.91 26.89
N SER A 340 -13.55 -1.92 26.00
CA SER A 340 -12.92 -2.12 24.71
C SER A 340 -11.82 -1.10 24.48
N ALA A 341 -10.84 -1.49 23.70
CA ALA A 341 -9.78 -0.62 23.23
C ALA A 341 -9.59 -0.85 21.72
N ASP A 342 -9.60 0.24 20.95
CA ASP A 342 -9.36 0.24 19.51
C ASP A 342 -8.03 0.91 19.18
N ASN A 343 -7.38 0.49 18.09
CA ASN A 343 -6.05 0.94 17.68
C ASN A 343 -5.02 0.81 18.81
N VAL A 344 -4.98 -0.36 19.44
CA VAL A 344 -4.25 -0.59 20.70
C VAL A 344 -2.75 -0.44 20.52
N ALA A 345 -2.19 -1.02 19.46
CA ALA A 345 -0.76 -0.92 19.18
C ALA A 345 -0.47 -1.12 17.69
N LEU A 346 0.59 -0.49 17.24
CA LEU A 346 1.19 -0.70 15.92
C LEU A 346 2.69 -0.97 16.09
N PHE A 347 3.13 -2.09 15.54
CA PHE A 347 4.53 -2.47 15.43
C PHE A 347 4.93 -2.35 13.97
N SER A 348 5.82 -1.41 13.66
CA SER A 348 6.33 -1.15 12.32
C SER A 348 7.84 -0.88 12.37
N LYS A 349 8.46 -0.62 11.24
CA LYS A 349 9.91 -0.43 11.12
C LYS A 349 10.46 0.67 12.01
N ARG A 350 9.70 1.74 12.24
CA ARG A 350 10.11 2.90 13.02
C ARG A 350 8.94 3.45 13.84
N LYS A 351 9.20 3.88 15.07
CA LYS A 351 8.19 4.55 15.89
C LYS A 351 7.72 5.84 15.21
N GLY A 352 6.41 6.02 15.13
CA GLY A 352 5.76 7.15 14.45
C GLY A 352 5.58 6.95 12.94
N PHE A 353 6.06 5.83 12.38
CA PHE A 353 5.79 5.43 11.00
C PHE A 353 4.58 4.48 10.96
N ASP A 354 3.52 4.90 10.28
CA ASP A 354 2.30 4.10 10.10
C ASP A 354 2.10 3.76 8.62
N PRO A 355 2.49 2.57 8.18
CA PRO A 355 2.38 2.18 6.77
C PRO A 355 0.94 1.92 6.30
N ARG A 356 -0.06 1.99 7.18
CA ARG A 356 -1.48 1.81 6.84
C ARG A 356 -2.10 3.07 6.24
N GLN A 357 -1.44 4.23 6.35
CA GLN A 357 -1.97 5.52 5.93
C GLN A 357 -1.96 5.73 4.42
N SER A 358 -1.06 5.09 3.70
CA SER A 358 -0.92 5.21 2.25
C SER A 358 -0.26 3.97 1.67
N TYR A 359 -0.63 3.62 0.44
CA TYR A 359 0.06 2.57 -0.31
C TYR A 359 1.38 3.04 -0.92
N THR A 360 1.56 4.32 -1.17
CA THR A 360 2.70 4.83 -1.95
C THR A 360 3.73 5.54 -1.11
N THR A 361 3.30 6.44 -0.23
CA THR A 361 4.19 7.23 0.63
C THR A 361 3.56 7.43 2.00
N ALA A 362 4.36 7.40 3.05
CA ALA A 362 3.93 7.91 4.35
C ALA A 362 3.98 9.44 4.32
N SER A 363 2.83 10.10 4.50
CA SER A 363 2.75 11.54 4.62
C SER A 363 3.04 11.99 6.05
N ALA A 364 3.79 13.09 6.19
CA ALA A 364 4.00 13.73 7.49
C ALA A 364 2.72 14.41 8.03
N ASP A 365 1.79 14.72 7.14
CA ASP A 365 0.62 15.57 7.43
C ASP A 365 -0.64 14.76 7.77
N VAL A 366 -0.51 13.45 7.92
CA VAL A 366 -1.62 12.55 8.23
C VAL A 366 -1.49 12.06 9.67
N TYR A 367 -2.53 12.28 10.47
CA TYR A 367 -2.61 11.74 11.81
C TYR A 367 -2.78 10.21 11.78
N SER A 368 -2.00 9.50 12.57
CA SER A 368 -2.25 8.08 12.84
C SER A 368 -3.60 7.90 13.54
N PRO A 369 -4.29 6.76 13.29
CA PRO A 369 -5.51 6.43 14.02
C PRO A 369 -5.28 6.53 15.52
N ILE A 370 -6.19 7.23 16.21
CA ILE A 370 -6.11 7.41 17.66
C ILE A 370 -6.47 6.10 18.37
N ARG A 371 -5.82 5.85 19.51
CA ARG A 371 -6.27 4.82 20.43
C ARG A 371 -7.51 5.31 21.13
N ALA A 372 -8.60 4.53 21.07
CA ALA A 372 -9.82 4.77 21.81
C ALA A 372 -9.98 3.70 22.89
N ILE A 373 -10.31 4.11 24.12
CA ILE A 373 -10.66 3.21 25.22
C ILE A 373 -12.08 3.55 25.65
N SER A 374 -12.94 2.56 25.64
CA SER A 374 -14.36 2.70 25.93
C SER A 374 -14.80 1.72 27.00
N GLY A 375 -15.71 2.13 27.86
CA GLY A 375 -16.40 1.25 28.81
C GLY A 375 -17.91 1.38 28.65
N GLY A 376 -18.62 0.28 28.81
CA GLY A 376 -20.07 0.29 28.62
C GLY A 376 -20.79 -0.76 29.44
N LEU A 377 -22.11 -0.54 29.52
CA LEU A 377 -23.07 -1.44 30.13
C LEU A 377 -24.11 -1.82 29.07
N SER A 378 -24.42 -3.12 28.99
CA SER A 378 -25.51 -3.63 28.15
C SER A 378 -26.57 -4.27 29.06
N LEU A 379 -27.79 -3.73 28.99
CA LEU A 379 -28.94 -4.19 29.77
C LEU A 379 -29.99 -4.78 28.85
N SER A 380 -30.53 -5.92 29.23
CA SER A 380 -31.70 -6.52 28.59
C SER A 380 -32.77 -6.76 29.67
N PHE A 381 -34.00 -6.42 29.36
CA PHE A 381 -35.15 -6.55 30.25
C PHE A 381 -36.05 -7.72 29.86
#